data_d86a79f3593020284ef0fb9f11fa3d3f
#
_entry.id   d86a79f3593020284ef0fb9f11fa3d3f
#
_cell.length_a   1.000
_cell.length_b   1.000
_cell.length_c   1.000
_cell.angle_alpha   90.00
_cell.angle_beta   90.00
_cell.angle_gamma   90.00
#
_symmetry.space_group_name_H-M   'P 1'
#
loop_
_entity.id
_entity.type
_entity.pdbx_description
1 polymer ?
#
loop_
_entity_poly.entity_id
_entity_poly.type
_entity_poly.pdbx_seq_one_letter_code
_entity_poly.pdbx_strand_id
1 'polypeptide(L)'
;MASNTSADSPRSGPYDLIVVGSGFFGLTVAERAAAELGKRVLVIERRGHLGGNAYSEAEPTTGIEIHKYGAHLFHTSNQKVWDYVNRFTDFTGYQHRVFAMHNGQAYQFPMGLGLVSQFFGRYFSPDEARALIAEQAAEIDTKNAANFEEKAISLIGRPLYEAFIKHYTAKQWETDPKNLPAANITRLPVRYTFDNRYFNDTYEGLPVDGYTAWLENMAADERIEVRLDTDWFDVRDELRAQSPDAPVVYTGPLDRYFDYSAGRLGWRTLDFETEVLPTGDFQGTPVMNYNDADVPYTRIHEFRHFHPERDTYPTDKTVIMREYGRFAKDDDEPYYPINTPEDREMLASYRALAKTETTDSKVLFGGRLGSYQYLDMHMAIASALTMFENTLAPHLRDGAALVGSDA
;
A
#
# COMPACT_ATOMS: atom_id res chain seq x y z
N MET A 1 -39.66 -8.63 3.27
CA MET A 1 -39.78 -8.87 4.72
C MET A 1 -38.50 -8.42 5.34
N ALA A 2 -38.55 -7.35 6.09
CA ALA A 2 -37.39 -6.75 6.69
C ALA A 2 -36.84 -7.63 7.83
N SER A 3 -35.64 -8.15 7.70
CA SER A 3 -34.92 -8.80 8.80
C SER A 3 -34.36 -7.72 9.73
N ASN A 4 -34.95 -7.64 10.90
CA ASN A 4 -34.43 -6.89 12.04
C ASN A 4 -33.04 -7.42 12.40
N THR A 5 -31.99 -6.69 12.06
CA THR A 5 -30.71 -6.84 12.72
C THR A 5 -30.84 -6.16 14.07
N SER A 6 -31.01 -6.94 15.12
CA SER A 6 -30.88 -6.48 16.50
C SER A 6 -29.48 -5.89 16.67
N ALA A 7 -29.41 -4.59 16.94
CA ALA A 7 -28.22 -3.97 17.48
C ALA A 7 -27.94 -4.66 18.84
N ASP A 8 -27.00 -5.60 18.84
CA ASP A 8 -26.53 -6.22 20.07
C ASP A 8 -25.92 -5.09 20.93
N SER A 9 -26.41 -4.96 22.16
CA SER A 9 -25.89 -3.99 23.12
C SER A 9 -24.38 -4.23 23.31
N PRO A 10 -23.55 -3.20 23.35
CA PRO A 10 -22.09 -3.38 23.51
C PRO A 10 -21.83 -4.27 24.72
N ARG A 11 -21.08 -5.37 24.53
CA ARG A 11 -20.75 -6.32 25.59
C ARG A 11 -20.04 -5.56 26.70
N SER A 12 -20.65 -5.48 27.88
CA SER A 12 -20.11 -4.75 29.03
C SER A 12 -18.90 -5.49 29.61
N GLY A 13 -17.75 -4.82 29.62
CA GLY A 13 -16.51 -5.34 30.23
C GLY A 13 -15.25 -4.73 29.60
N PRO A 14 -14.11 -4.81 30.27
CA PRO A 14 -12.85 -4.28 29.73
C PRO A 14 -12.39 -5.08 28.51
N TYR A 15 -11.64 -4.43 27.62
CA TYR A 15 -10.90 -5.06 26.55
C TYR A 15 -9.52 -5.49 27.05
N ASP A 16 -8.98 -6.58 26.48
CA ASP A 16 -7.61 -7.02 26.71
C ASP A 16 -6.62 -6.28 25.78
N LEU A 17 -7.11 -5.77 24.66
CA LEU A 17 -6.33 -5.08 23.64
C LEU A 17 -7.21 -4.07 22.89
N ILE A 18 -6.66 -2.90 22.61
CA ILE A 18 -7.26 -1.90 21.73
C ILE A 18 -6.36 -1.74 20.50
N VAL A 19 -6.94 -1.84 19.30
CA VAL A 19 -6.26 -1.63 18.03
C VAL A 19 -6.86 -0.41 17.34
N VAL A 20 -6.04 0.57 17.01
CA VAL A 20 -6.44 1.80 16.31
C VAL A 20 -6.02 1.70 14.86
N GLY A 21 -7.00 1.58 13.98
CA GLY A 21 -6.87 1.37 12.55
C GLY A 21 -7.12 -0.07 12.12
N SER A 22 -7.99 -0.24 11.15
CA SER A 22 -8.46 -1.53 10.62
C SER A 22 -7.78 -1.97 9.32
N GLY A 23 -6.61 -1.40 8.98
CA GLY A 23 -5.80 -1.88 7.87
C GLY A 23 -5.21 -3.27 8.16
N PHE A 24 -4.52 -3.86 7.18
CA PHE A 24 -3.93 -5.21 7.32
C PHE A 24 -3.07 -5.38 8.57
N PHE A 25 -2.30 -4.36 8.96
CA PHE A 25 -1.50 -4.43 10.18
C PHE A 25 -2.38 -4.59 11.43
N GLY A 26 -3.36 -3.70 11.61
CA GLY A 26 -4.22 -3.70 12.79
C GLY A 26 -5.08 -4.95 12.88
N LEU A 27 -5.71 -5.37 11.77
CA LEU A 27 -6.53 -6.58 11.73
C LEU A 27 -5.70 -7.85 11.94
N THR A 28 -4.46 -7.92 11.45
CA THR A 28 -3.57 -9.05 11.74
C THR A 28 -3.29 -9.17 13.24
N VAL A 29 -2.97 -8.06 13.91
CA VAL A 29 -2.75 -8.05 15.37
C VAL A 29 -4.02 -8.44 16.12
N ALA A 30 -5.17 -7.88 15.73
CA ALA A 30 -6.45 -8.17 16.38
C ALA A 30 -6.83 -9.64 16.27
N GLU A 31 -6.75 -10.18 15.04
CA GLU A 31 -7.05 -11.58 14.76
C GLU A 31 -6.12 -12.53 15.53
N ARG A 32 -4.81 -12.24 15.56
CA ARG A 32 -3.88 -13.09 16.31
C ARG A 32 -4.17 -13.07 17.82
N ALA A 33 -4.47 -11.90 18.38
CA ALA A 33 -4.81 -11.78 19.80
C ALA A 33 -6.10 -12.52 20.15
N ALA A 34 -7.12 -12.42 19.32
CA ALA A 34 -8.38 -13.11 19.50
C ALA A 34 -8.25 -14.63 19.28
N ALA A 35 -7.77 -15.05 18.14
CA ALA A 35 -7.76 -16.46 17.73
C ALA A 35 -6.73 -17.29 18.53
N GLU A 36 -5.52 -16.74 18.77
CA GLU A 36 -4.45 -17.51 19.43
C GLU A 36 -4.49 -17.42 20.94
N LEU A 37 -4.89 -16.25 21.50
CA LEU A 37 -4.84 -16.01 22.94
C LEU A 37 -6.22 -15.90 23.59
N GLY A 38 -7.30 -15.98 22.83
CA GLY A 38 -8.66 -15.84 23.33
C GLY A 38 -8.97 -14.44 23.90
N LYS A 39 -8.21 -13.41 23.49
CA LYS A 39 -8.33 -12.06 24.01
C LYS A 39 -9.51 -11.31 23.40
N ARG A 40 -10.15 -10.48 24.24
CA ARG A 40 -11.19 -9.57 23.78
C ARG A 40 -10.55 -8.30 23.23
N VAL A 41 -10.78 -8.02 21.94
CA VAL A 41 -10.14 -6.95 21.20
C VAL A 41 -11.16 -5.93 20.73
N LEU A 42 -10.85 -4.65 20.92
CA LEU A 42 -11.56 -3.56 20.27
C LEU A 42 -10.72 -3.03 19.10
N VAL A 43 -11.29 -2.99 17.92
CA VAL A 43 -10.72 -2.31 16.75
C VAL A 43 -11.49 -1.02 16.50
N ILE A 44 -10.79 0.11 16.45
CA ILE A 44 -11.35 1.42 16.14
C ILE A 44 -10.89 1.83 14.75
N GLU A 45 -11.83 2.25 13.93
CA GLU A 45 -11.57 2.76 12.60
C GLU A 45 -12.27 4.10 12.38
N ARG A 46 -11.51 5.09 11.92
CA ARG A 46 -12.02 6.44 11.66
C ARG A 46 -12.97 6.49 10.46
N ARG A 47 -12.76 5.62 9.47
CA ARG A 47 -13.60 5.51 8.27
C ARG A 47 -14.82 4.64 8.53
N GLY A 48 -15.85 4.79 7.68
CA GLY A 48 -17.06 3.97 7.71
C GLY A 48 -16.89 2.57 7.10
N HIS A 49 -15.66 2.06 6.98
CA HIS A 49 -15.34 0.74 6.42
C HIS A 49 -14.02 0.20 6.98
N LEU A 50 -13.87 -1.12 6.95
CA LEU A 50 -12.63 -1.81 7.26
C LEU A 50 -11.58 -1.63 6.16
N GLY A 51 -10.32 -1.97 6.49
CA GLY A 51 -9.25 -2.22 5.52
C GLY A 51 -8.35 -1.05 5.19
N GLY A 52 -8.64 0.14 5.71
CA GLY A 52 -7.82 1.31 5.37
C GLY A 52 -7.80 1.53 3.85
N ASN A 53 -6.62 1.67 3.26
CA ASN A 53 -6.50 1.87 1.82
C ASN A 53 -6.73 0.60 0.98
N ALA A 54 -6.78 -0.59 1.57
CA ALA A 54 -7.04 -1.83 0.84
C ALA A 54 -8.54 -2.10 0.59
N TYR A 55 -9.42 -1.22 1.04
CA TYR A 55 -10.86 -1.34 0.84
C TYR A 55 -11.24 -1.38 -0.64
N SER A 56 -12.10 -2.33 -0.99
CA SER A 56 -12.72 -2.46 -2.31
C SER A 56 -14.23 -2.48 -2.20
N GLU A 57 -14.92 -2.02 -3.23
CA GLU A 57 -16.38 -1.98 -3.28
C GLU A 57 -16.88 -2.22 -4.71
N ALA A 58 -18.10 -2.71 -4.87
CA ALA A 58 -18.72 -2.77 -6.18
C ALA A 58 -19.17 -1.37 -6.62
N GLU A 59 -18.79 -0.95 -7.84
CA GLU A 59 -19.33 0.28 -8.40
C GLU A 59 -20.83 0.13 -8.63
N PRO A 60 -21.67 1.04 -8.10
CA PRO A 60 -23.13 0.83 -8.01
C PRO A 60 -23.86 0.63 -9.34
N THR A 61 -23.32 1.18 -10.45
CA THR A 61 -23.98 1.12 -11.76
C THR A 61 -23.62 -0.13 -12.56
N THR A 62 -22.40 -0.63 -12.36
CA THR A 62 -21.81 -1.71 -13.17
C THR A 62 -21.65 -3.00 -12.39
N GLY A 63 -21.59 -2.94 -11.07
CA GLY A 63 -21.23 -4.07 -10.21
C GLY A 63 -19.76 -4.48 -10.32
N ILE A 64 -18.94 -3.74 -11.08
CA ILE A 64 -17.50 -4.00 -11.17
C ILE A 64 -16.83 -3.62 -9.85
N GLU A 65 -16.07 -4.53 -9.28
CA GLU A 65 -15.29 -4.25 -8.07
C GLU A 65 -14.22 -3.21 -8.36
N ILE A 66 -14.19 -2.14 -7.59
CA ILE A 66 -13.17 -1.09 -7.64
C ILE A 66 -12.37 -1.06 -6.34
N HIS A 67 -11.09 -0.76 -6.44
CA HIS A 67 -10.23 -0.49 -5.30
C HIS A 67 -10.26 1.02 -5.04
N LYS A 68 -11.01 1.42 -4.02
CA LYS A 68 -11.38 2.83 -3.78
C LYS A 68 -10.19 3.79 -3.63
N TYR A 69 -9.08 3.28 -3.12
CA TYR A 69 -7.87 4.06 -2.82
C TYR A 69 -6.68 3.68 -3.73
N GLY A 70 -6.97 3.32 -4.98
CA GLY A 70 -5.98 2.86 -5.95
C GLY A 70 -5.77 1.34 -5.94
N ALA A 71 -5.19 0.82 -7.01
CA ALA A 71 -5.04 -0.63 -7.18
C ALA A 71 -4.18 -1.25 -6.07
N HIS A 72 -4.73 -2.22 -5.39
CA HIS A 72 -4.06 -3.06 -4.41
C HIS A 72 -3.87 -4.45 -5.02
N LEU A 73 -2.64 -4.92 -5.03
CA LEU A 73 -2.22 -6.17 -5.68
C LEU A 73 -1.43 -6.97 -4.66
N PHE A 74 -1.94 -8.14 -4.29
CA PHE A 74 -1.27 -8.97 -3.30
C PHE A 74 -0.20 -9.82 -3.95
N HIS A 75 1.00 -9.76 -3.41
CA HIS A 75 2.14 -10.57 -3.80
C HIS A 75 3.06 -10.81 -2.60
N THR A 76 3.75 -11.93 -2.56
CA THR A 76 4.73 -12.23 -1.52
C THR A 76 5.61 -13.42 -1.90
N SER A 77 6.85 -13.43 -1.41
CA SER A 77 7.71 -14.63 -1.38
C SER A 77 7.84 -15.19 0.05
N ASN A 78 7.16 -14.58 1.03
CA ASN A 78 7.17 -15.02 2.41
C ASN A 78 6.12 -16.10 2.64
N GLN A 79 6.56 -17.36 2.80
CA GLN A 79 5.68 -18.51 3.02
C GLN A 79 4.77 -18.34 4.25
N LYS A 80 5.28 -17.79 5.34
CA LYS A 80 4.51 -17.58 6.57
C LYS A 80 3.35 -16.60 6.35
N VAL A 81 3.58 -15.53 5.58
CA VAL A 81 2.53 -14.58 5.20
C VAL A 81 1.51 -15.25 4.29
N TRP A 82 1.99 -16.02 3.29
CA TRP A 82 1.11 -16.75 2.38
C TRP A 82 0.20 -17.73 3.11
N ASP A 83 0.76 -18.55 4.00
CA ASP A 83 0.01 -19.50 4.81
C ASP A 83 -1.00 -18.79 5.74
N TYR A 84 -0.63 -17.63 6.26
CA TYR A 84 -1.50 -16.85 7.11
C TYR A 84 -2.71 -16.28 6.36
N VAL A 85 -2.50 -15.64 5.20
CA VAL A 85 -3.58 -14.97 4.46
C VAL A 85 -4.57 -15.95 3.84
N ASN A 86 -4.11 -17.14 3.42
CA ASN A 86 -4.97 -18.20 2.89
C ASN A 86 -5.94 -18.81 3.91
N ARG A 87 -5.88 -18.38 5.16
CA ARG A 87 -6.90 -18.74 6.18
C ARG A 87 -8.18 -17.92 6.03
N PHE A 88 -8.13 -16.79 5.32
CA PHE A 88 -9.21 -15.81 5.27
C PHE A 88 -9.78 -15.61 3.87
N THR A 89 -9.03 -15.93 2.84
CA THR A 89 -9.45 -15.80 1.45
C THR A 89 -8.68 -16.77 0.57
N ASP A 90 -9.31 -17.18 -0.52
CA ASP A 90 -8.63 -17.81 -1.64
C ASP A 90 -8.13 -16.73 -2.61
N PHE A 91 -7.08 -17.03 -3.37
CA PHE A 91 -6.51 -16.12 -4.36
C PHE A 91 -6.75 -16.62 -5.78
N THR A 92 -7.03 -15.68 -6.68
CA THR A 92 -7.11 -15.96 -8.12
C THR A 92 -5.72 -16.26 -8.70
N GLY A 93 -5.68 -16.79 -9.92
CA GLY A 93 -4.42 -16.93 -10.66
C GLY A 93 -3.96 -15.64 -11.35
N TYR A 94 -4.40 -14.47 -10.87
CA TYR A 94 -4.06 -13.18 -11.45
C TYR A 94 -2.57 -12.91 -11.37
N GLN A 95 -1.99 -12.50 -12.50
CA GLN A 95 -0.61 -12.03 -12.61
C GLN A 95 -0.60 -10.59 -13.11
N HIS A 96 0.00 -9.70 -12.31
CA HIS A 96 -0.01 -8.29 -12.66
C HIS A 96 0.90 -7.98 -13.84
N ARG A 97 0.32 -7.30 -14.83
CA ARG A 97 1.00 -6.77 -16.00
C ARG A 97 0.66 -5.30 -16.16
N VAL A 98 1.66 -4.51 -16.50
CA VAL A 98 1.54 -3.07 -16.69
C VAL A 98 1.99 -2.72 -18.09
N PHE A 99 1.30 -1.78 -18.69
CA PHE A 99 1.73 -1.15 -19.93
C PHE A 99 2.05 0.32 -19.68
N ALA A 100 2.88 0.88 -20.55
CA ALA A 100 3.24 2.29 -20.51
C ALA A 100 2.91 2.94 -21.85
N MET A 101 2.14 4.01 -21.81
CA MET A 101 1.84 4.83 -22.99
C MET A 101 2.95 5.87 -23.19
N HIS A 102 3.50 5.92 -24.41
CA HIS A 102 4.46 6.95 -24.80
C HIS A 102 4.29 7.27 -26.29
N ASN A 103 4.10 8.56 -26.62
CA ASN A 103 3.88 9.03 -27.99
C ASN A 103 2.79 8.26 -28.76
N GLY A 104 1.66 7.97 -28.08
CA GLY A 104 0.52 7.25 -28.66
C GLY A 104 0.75 5.75 -28.89
N GLN A 105 1.82 5.17 -28.36
CA GLN A 105 2.11 3.73 -28.43
C GLN A 105 2.13 3.10 -27.04
N ALA A 106 1.57 1.90 -26.92
CA ALA A 106 1.61 1.11 -25.69
C ALA A 106 2.82 0.17 -25.69
N TYR A 107 3.61 0.23 -24.63
CA TYR A 107 4.79 -0.60 -24.39
C TYR A 107 4.58 -1.52 -23.19
N GLN A 108 5.06 -2.76 -23.29
CA GLN A 108 5.03 -3.67 -22.16
C GLN A 108 5.98 -3.21 -21.05
N PHE A 109 5.48 -3.14 -19.81
CA PHE A 109 6.28 -2.86 -18.63
C PHE A 109 6.32 -4.11 -17.71
N PRO A 110 7.33 -4.33 -16.88
CA PRO A 110 8.57 -3.55 -16.69
C PRO A 110 9.51 -3.62 -17.90
N MET A 111 10.58 -2.78 -17.88
CA MET A 111 11.56 -2.70 -18.97
C MET A 111 12.23 -4.06 -19.21
N GLY A 112 11.78 -4.76 -20.21
CA GLY A 112 12.29 -6.06 -20.65
C GLY A 112 12.69 -6.07 -22.14
N LEU A 113 13.09 -7.22 -22.66
CA LEU A 113 13.48 -7.35 -24.07
C LEU A 113 12.34 -6.95 -25.03
N GLY A 114 11.09 -7.17 -24.64
CA GLY A 114 9.92 -6.75 -25.43
C GLY A 114 9.87 -5.23 -25.59
N LEU A 115 9.96 -4.47 -24.49
CA LEU A 115 9.98 -3.01 -24.50
C LEU A 115 11.20 -2.49 -25.27
N VAL A 116 12.41 -2.99 -24.99
CA VAL A 116 13.65 -2.56 -25.65
C VAL A 116 13.56 -2.80 -27.15
N SER A 117 13.11 -3.98 -27.58
CA SER A 117 12.97 -4.32 -29.00
C SER A 117 11.94 -3.44 -29.71
N GLN A 118 10.80 -3.20 -29.09
CA GLN A 118 9.73 -2.34 -29.63
C GLN A 118 10.21 -0.88 -29.72
N PHE A 119 10.83 -0.36 -28.68
CA PHE A 119 11.26 1.04 -28.60
C PHE A 119 12.35 1.38 -29.61
N PHE A 120 13.33 0.50 -29.78
CA PHE A 120 14.42 0.68 -30.74
C PHE A 120 14.12 0.11 -32.13
N GLY A 121 12.92 -0.43 -32.38
CA GLY A 121 12.44 -0.84 -33.69
C GLY A 121 13.12 -2.07 -34.27
N ARG A 122 13.79 -2.92 -33.47
CA ARG A 122 14.40 -4.19 -33.90
C ARG A 122 14.45 -5.21 -32.76
N TYR A 123 14.59 -6.46 -33.11
CA TYR A 123 14.88 -7.51 -32.14
C TYR A 123 16.28 -7.34 -31.53
N PHE A 124 16.37 -7.58 -30.21
CA PHE A 124 17.61 -7.67 -29.45
C PHE A 124 17.69 -9.00 -28.73
N SER A 125 18.83 -9.68 -28.87
CA SER A 125 19.19 -10.75 -27.95
C SER A 125 19.50 -10.15 -26.56
N PRO A 126 19.51 -10.95 -25.47
CA PRO A 126 19.87 -10.47 -24.14
C PRO A 126 21.23 -9.72 -24.08
N ASP A 127 22.23 -10.24 -24.79
CA ASP A 127 23.58 -9.64 -24.78
C ASP A 127 23.66 -8.35 -25.60
N GLU A 128 22.97 -8.29 -26.74
CA GLU A 128 22.86 -7.05 -27.52
C GLU A 128 22.14 -5.96 -26.74
N ALA A 129 21.06 -6.32 -26.01
CA ALA A 129 20.33 -5.36 -25.18
C ALA A 129 21.20 -4.87 -24.00
N ARG A 130 21.98 -5.76 -23.37
CA ARG A 130 22.95 -5.35 -22.32
C ARG A 130 24.00 -4.39 -22.86
N ALA A 131 24.56 -4.71 -24.04
CA ALA A 131 25.58 -3.87 -24.66
C ALA A 131 25.02 -2.49 -25.02
N LEU A 132 23.84 -2.42 -25.62
CA LEU A 132 23.16 -1.16 -25.96
C LEU A 132 22.92 -0.30 -24.71
N ILE A 133 22.35 -0.90 -23.67
CA ILE A 133 22.04 -0.15 -22.43
C ILE A 133 23.32 0.30 -21.74
N ALA A 134 24.35 -0.55 -21.69
CA ALA A 134 25.63 -0.18 -21.10
C ALA A 134 26.31 0.97 -21.86
N GLU A 135 26.24 0.97 -23.21
CA GLU A 135 26.75 2.05 -24.06
C GLU A 135 26.02 3.39 -23.75
N GLN A 136 24.69 3.36 -23.72
CA GLN A 136 23.88 4.55 -23.45
C GLN A 136 24.00 5.04 -22.00
N ALA A 137 24.11 4.14 -21.05
CA ALA A 137 24.27 4.45 -19.63
C ALA A 137 25.68 5.01 -19.31
N ALA A 138 26.70 4.76 -20.13
CA ALA A 138 28.05 5.24 -19.94
C ALA A 138 28.19 6.78 -20.05
N GLU A 139 27.14 7.48 -20.44
CA GLU A 139 27.06 8.94 -20.41
C GLU A 139 27.33 9.51 -19.00
N ILE A 140 26.91 8.79 -17.96
CA ILE A 140 27.02 9.23 -16.57
C ILE A 140 27.61 8.11 -15.71
N ASP A 141 28.67 8.41 -14.96
CA ASP A 141 29.21 7.48 -13.97
C ASP A 141 28.21 7.33 -12.80
N THR A 142 27.71 6.11 -12.61
CA THR A 142 26.75 5.76 -11.54
C THR A 142 27.21 6.16 -10.13
N LYS A 143 28.54 6.18 -9.88
CA LYS A 143 29.10 6.54 -8.56
C LYS A 143 29.05 8.03 -8.29
N ASN A 144 29.01 8.84 -9.33
CA ASN A 144 29.06 10.29 -9.27
C ASN A 144 27.72 10.96 -9.60
N ALA A 145 26.64 10.19 -9.76
CA ALA A 145 25.31 10.72 -10.05
C ALA A 145 24.85 11.65 -8.92
N ALA A 146 24.63 12.93 -9.25
CA ALA A 146 24.31 13.97 -8.28
C ALA A 146 22.81 13.99 -7.90
N ASN A 147 21.95 13.51 -8.77
CA ASN A 147 20.50 13.58 -8.62
C ASN A 147 19.80 12.34 -9.21
N PHE A 148 18.47 12.30 -9.11
CA PHE A 148 17.65 11.20 -9.63
C PHE A 148 17.81 11.01 -11.15
N GLU A 149 17.80 12.10 -11.94
CA GLU A 149 17.94 12.04 -13.39
C GLU A 149 19.26 11.35 -13.78
N GLU A 150 20.36 11.86 -13.26
CA GLU A 150 21.68 11.30 -13.54
C GLU A 150 21.79 9.84 -13.12
N LYS A 151 21.25 9.51 -11.94
CA LYS A 151 21.21 8.12 -11.45
C LYS A 151 20.41 7.22 -12.36
N ALA A 152 19.23 7.66 -12.81
CA ALA A 152 18.38 6.90 -13.74
C ALA A 152 19.09 6.69 -15.09
N ILE A 153 19.65 7.74 -15.69
CA ILE A 153 20.39 7.66 -16.96
C ILE A 153 21.56 6.68 -16.84
N SER A 154 22.30 6.72 -15.72
CA SER A 154 23.41 5.79 -15.48
C SER A 154 23.02 4.32 -15.34
N LEU A 155 21.72 4.04 -15.18
CA LEU A 155 21.19 2.68 -15.06
C LEU A 155 20.58 2.14 -16.35
N ILE A 156 19.89 3.00 -17.13
CA ILE A 156 19.08 2.55 -18.28
C ILE A 156 19.40 3.32 -19.58
N GLY A 157 20.25 4.33 -19.54
CA GLY A 157 20.52 5.23 -20.65
C GLY A 157 19.46 6.32 -20.84
N ARG A 158 19.87 7.42 -21.49
CA ARG A 158 19.03 8.61 -21.68
C ARG A 158 17.75 8.34 -22.49
N PRO A 159 17.74 7.59 -23.61
CA PRO A 159 16.53 7.39 -24.39
C PRO A 159 15.39 6.72 -23.61
N LEU A 160 15.69 5.67 -22.83
CA LEU A 160 14.69 4.99 -22.00
C LEU A 160 14.28 5.84 -20.80
N TYR A 161 15.21 6.60 -20.22
CA TYR A 161 14.89 7.54 -19.16
C TYR A 161 13.89 8.61 -19.61
N GLU A 162 14.16 9.27 -20.74
CA GLU A 162 13.31 10.35 -21.27
C GLU A 162 11.92 9.83 -21.66
N ALA A 163 11.84 8.63 -22.26
CA ALA A 163 10.58 8.05 -22.70
C ALA A 163 9.70 7.54 -21.53
N PHE A 164 10.30 6.90 -20.53
CA PHE A 164 9.51 6.09 -19.58
C PHE A 164 9.64 6.51 -18.11
N ILE A 165 10.61 7.33 -17.75
CA ILE A 165 10.86 7.67 -16.35
C ILE A 165 10.66 9.15 -16.06
N LYS A 166 11.23 10.02 -16.88
CA LYS A 166 11.33 11.47 -16.63
C LYS A 166 9.99 12.11 -16.26
N HIS A 167 9.04 12.09 -17.18
CA HIS A 167 7.76 12.79 -16.99
C HIS A 167 6.83 12.06 -16.03
N TYR A 168 6.88 10.73 -16.00
CA TYR A 168 6.17 9.94 -14.98
C TYR A 168 6.64 10.32 -13.57
N THR A 169 7.94 10.35 -13.34
CA THR A 169 8.53 10.75 -12.06
C THR A 169 8.20 12.20 -11.73
N ALA A 170 8.29 13.11 -12.71
CA ALA A 170 7.96 14.52 -12.49
C ALA A 170 6.50 14.69 -12.04
N LYS A 171 5.54 13.97 -12.62
CA LYS A 171 4.13 13.94 -12.18
C LYS A 171 3.97 13.31 -10.81
N GLN A 172 4.59 12.15 -10.61
CA GLN A 172 4.53 11.43 -9.34
C GLN A 172 5.05 12.28 -8.17
N TRP A 173 6.08 13.08 -8.37
CA TRP A 173 6.74 13.86 -7.32
C TRP A 173 6.46 15.36 -7.39
N GLU A 174 5.68 15.84 -8.37
CA GLU A 174 5.47 17.28 -8.62
C GLU A 174 6.79 18.08 -8.62
N THR A 175 7.86 17.45 -9.08
CA THR A 175 9.22 17.98 -8.98
C THR A 175 10.03 17.49 -10.17
N ASP A 176 10.85 18.37 -10.75
CA ASP A 176 11.79 17.95 -11.79
C ASP A 176 12.74 16.88 -11.20
N PRO A 177 12.94 15.72 -11.87
CA PRO A 177 13.85 14.67 -11.41
C PRO A 177 15.28 15.15 -11.11
N LYS A 178 15.72 16.24 -11.70
CA LYS A 178 17.02 16.90 -11.38
C LYS A 178 17.09 17.42 -9.95
N ASN A 179 15.94 17.74 -9.36
CA ASN A 179 15.85 18.26 -8.01
C ASN A 179 15.58 17.16 -6.96
N LEU A 180 15.43 15.90 -7.41
CA LEU A 180 15.25 14.77 -6.52
C LEU A 180 16.59 14.13 -6.16
N PRO A 181 16.78 13.70 -4.91
CA PRO A 181 18.01 12.99 -4.51
C PRO A 181 18.24 11.70 -5.31
N ALA A 182 19.49 11.41 -5.66
CA ALA A 182 19.84 10.15 -6.32
C ALA A 182 19.45 8.91 -5.50
N ALA A 183 19.35 9.04 -4.18
CA ALA A 183 18.91 7.96 -3.28
C ALA A 183 17.44 7.57 -3.45
N ASN A 184 16.60 8.40 -4.07
CA ASN A 184 15.20 8.08 -4.35
C ASN A 184 15.07 6.99 -5.42
N ILE A 185 16.13 6.70 -6.16
CA ILE A 185 16.20 5.59 -7.09
C ILE A 185 17.40 4.71 -6.75
N THR A 186 17.12 3.54 -6.23
CA THR A 186 18.16 2.56 -5.89
C THR A 186 18.45 1.62 -7.05
N ARG A 187 17.43 1.34 -7.88
CA ARG A 187 17.52 0.46 -9.05
C ARG A 187 16.41 0.77 -10.04
N LEU A 188 16.72 0.65 -11.32
CA LEU A 188 15.74 0.48 -12.40
C LEU A 188 16.09 -0.85 -13.07
N PRO A 189 15.41 -1.94 -12.72
CA PRO A 189 15.77 -3.24 -13.28
C PRO A 189 15.36 -3.31 -14.74
N VAL A 190 16.34 -3.48 -15.63
CA VAL A 190 16.08 -3.95 -16.99
C VAL A 190 16.11 -5.47 -16.93
N ARG A 191 15.03 -6.10 -17.34
CA ARG A 191 14.94 -7.56 -17.46
C ARG A 191 15.39 -7.98 -18.85
N TYR A 192 16.48 -8.74 -18.93
CA TYR A 192 16.97 -9.26 -20.21
C TYR A 192 16.27 -10.57 -20.58
N THR A 193 14.94 -10.57 -20.41
CA THR A 193 14.00 -11.63 -20.75
C THR A 193 12.72 -11.03 -21.33
N PHE A 194 11.85 -11.88 -21.89
CA PHE A 194 10.50 -11.48 -22.30
C PHE A 194 9.44 -11.65 -21.22
N ASP A 195 9.85 -12.00 -19.97
CA ASP A 195 8.92 -12.05 -18.85
C ASP A 195 8.44 -10.64 -18.49
N ASN A 196 7.14 -10.41 -18.66
CA ASN A 196 6.48 -9.13 -18.42
C ASN A 196 5.61 -9.12 -17.16
N ARG A 197 5.71 -10.11 -16.28
CA ARG A 197 5.09 -10.04 -14.95
C ARG A 197 5.69 -8.89 -14.16
N TYR A 198 4.83 -8.12 -13.50
CA TYR A 198 5.30 -6.96 -12.76
C TYR A 198 6.12 -7.37 -11.52
N PHE A 199 5.60 -8.33 -10.76
CA PHE A 199 6.28 -8.86 -9.56
C PHE A 199 7.16 -10.07 -9.89
N ASN A 200 8.18 -10.30 -9.06
CA ASN A 200 9.05 -11.49 -9.11
C ASN A 200 8.78 -12.46 -7.97
N ASP A 201 7.72 -12.19 -7.19
CA ASP A 201 7.38 -12.97 -6.01
C ASP A 201 6.88 -14.38 -6.37
N THR A 202 7.01 -15.30 -5.40
CA THR A 202 6.57 -16.68 -5.54
C THR A 202 5.06 -16.80 -5.64
N TYR A 203 4.35 -15.97 -4.86
CA TYR A 203 2.91 -15.95 -4.76
C TYR A 203 2.40 -14.57 -5.19
N GLU A 204 1.35 -14.58 -6.00
CA GLU A 204 0.69 -13.40 -6.53
C GLU A 204 -0.76 -13.75 -6.85
N GLY A 205 -1.67 -12.84 -6.57
CA GLY A 205 -3.10 -13.01 -6.88
C GLY A 205 -3.96 -11.90 -6.30
N LEU A 206 -5.23 -11.96 -6.63
CA LEU A 206 -6.27 -11.11 -6.03
C LEU A 206 -7.21 -11.99 -5.19
N PRO A 207 -7.75 -11.48 -4.08
CA PRO A 207 -8.73 -12.23 -3.31
C PRO A 207 -9.97 -12.52 -4.15
N VAL A 208 -10.42 -13.77 -4.19
CA VAL A 208 -11.54 -14.21 -5.06
C VAL A 208 -12.81 -13.39 -4.80
N ASP A 209 -13.13 -13.14 -3.52
CA ASP A 209 -14.32 -12.40 -3.10
C ASP A 209 -14.04 -10.90 -2.86
N GLY A 210 -12.85 -10.41 -3.25
CA GLY A 210 -12.42 -9.03 -3.07
C GLY A 210 -11.77 -8.75 -1.71
N TYR A 211 -11.14 -7.57 -1.62
CA TYR A 211 -10.39 -7.20 -0.41
C TYR A 211 -11.29 -7.00 0.80
N THR A 212 -12.46 -6.40 0.63
CA THR A 212 -13.37 -6.13 1.74
C THR A 212 -13.83 -7.44 2.41
N ALA A 213 -14.22 -8.45 1.64
CA ALA A 213 -14.57 -9.75 2.18
C ALA A 213 -13.42 -10.42 2.93
N TRP A 214 -12.19 -10.32 2.41
CA TRP A 214 -11.00 -10.80 3.12
C TRP A 214 -10.82 -10.13 4.48
N LEU A 215 -10.93 -8.80 4.53
CA LEU A 215 -10.76 -8.01 5.77
C LEU A 215 -11.89 -8.28 6.77
N GLU A 216 -13.12 -8.46 6.30
CA GLU A 216 -14.26 -8.88 7.12
C GLU A 216 -14.03 -10.27 7.73
N ASN A 217 -13.49 -11.21 6.96
CA ASN A 217 -13.14 -12.54 7.45
C ASN A 217 -12.04 -12.50 8.54
N MET A 218 -11.08 -11.57 8.42
CA MET A 218 -10.08 -11.36 9.47
C MET A 218 -10.69 -10.80 10.76
N ALA A 219 -11.75 -10.02 10.67
CA ALA A 219 -12.46 -9.41 11.80
C ALA A 219 -13.59 -10.28 12.35
N ALA A 220 -13.89 -11.44 11.76
CA ALA A 220 -15.09 -12.23 12.02
C ALA A 220 -15.11 -12.98 13.38
N ASP A 221 -13.98 -13.00 14.11
CA ASP A 221 -13.95 -13.64 15.44
C ASP A 221 -14.86 -12.88 16.41
N GLU A 222 -15.74 -13.58 17.13
CA GLU A 222 -16.70 -12.98 18.07
C GLU A 222 -16.06 -12.15 19.22
N ARG A 223 -14.79 -12.34 19.45
CA ARG A 223 -14.00 -11.59 20.45
C ARG A 223 -13.47 -10.27 19.90
N ILE A 224 -13.61 -10.02 18.61
CA ILE A 224 -13.23 -8.75 17.98
C ILE A 224 -14.49 -7.89 17.83
N GLU A 225 -14.50 -6.77 18.53
CA GLU A 225 -15.49 -5.72 18.34
C GLU A 225 -14.90 -4.65 17.42
N VAL A 226 -15.62 -4.26 16.37
CA VAL A 226 -15.19 -3.20 15.45
C VAL A 226 -16.09 -1.98 15.64
N ARG A 227 -15.50 -0.80 15.81
CA ARG A 227 -16.19 0.49 15.80
C ARG A 227 -15.69 1.32 14.64
N LEU A 228 -16.50 1.42 13.61
CA LEU A 228 -16.32 2.31 12.47
C LEU A 228 -16.74 3.74 12.82
N ASP A 229 -16.41 4.69 11.94
CA ASP A 229 -16.72 6.13 12.10
C ASP A 229 -16.29 6.68 13.47
N THR A 230 -15.20 6.15 14.01
CA THR A 230 -14.74 6.46 15.37
C THR A 230 -13.28 6.90 15.35
N ASP A 231 -13.01 8.16 15.64
CA ASP A 231 -11.65 8.66 15.79
C ASP A 231 -11.12 8.36 17.21
N TRP A 232 -9.89 7.82 17.26
CA TRP A 232 -9.22 7.49 18.52
C TRP A 232 -9.15 8.67 19.49
N PHE A 233 -8.87 9.86 18.99
CA PHE A 233 -8.69 11.04 19.83
C PHE A 233 -9.99 11.55 20.47
N ASP A 234 -11.14 11.16 19.94
CA ASP A 234 -12.44 11.50 20.53
C ASP A 234 -12.85 10.55 21.67
N VAL A 235 -12.33 9.32 21.64
CA VAL A 235 -12.79 8.25 22.57
C VAL A 235 -11.69 7.68 23.46
N ARG A 236 -10.43 8.09 23.29
CA ARG A 236 -9.27 7.50 23.98
C ARG A 236 -9.38 7.54 25.49
N ASP A 237 -9.83 8.65 26.07
CA ASP A 237 -9.89 8.85 27.50
C ASP A 237 -10.96 7.96 28.13
N GLU A 238 -12.12 7.84 27.47
CA GLU A 238 -13.18 6.90 27.88
C GLU A 238 -12.69 5.44 27.81
N LEU A 239 -12.07 5.05 26.70
CA LEU A 239 -11.59 3.69 26.52
C LEU A 239 -10.44 3.33 27.45
N ARG A 240 -9.56 4.27 27.74
CA ARG A 240 -8.52 4.10 28.76
C ARG A 240 -9.10 3.94 30.16
N ALA A 241 -10.15 4.68 30.50
CA ALA A 241 -10.86 4.51 31.77
C ALA A 241 -11.59 3.17 31.86
N GLN A 242 -12.18 2.70 30.75
CA GLN A 242 -12.87 1.40 30.68
C GLN A 242 -11.89 0.23 30.74
N SER A 243 -10.71 0.35 30.14
CA SER A 243 -9.72 -0.73 29.98
C SER A 243 -8.31 -0.22 30.32
N PRO A 244 -8.03 0.13 31.60
CA PRO A 244 -6.80 0.84 31.98
C PRO A 244 -5.53 0.01 31.76
N ASP A 245 -5.64 -1.32 31.80
CA ASP A 245 -4.51 -2.23 31.62
C ASP A 245 -4.29 -2.68 30.18
N ALA A 246 -5.25 -2.43 29.29
CA ALA A 246 -5.16 -2.86 27.89
C ALA A 246 -4.02 -2.12 27.15
N PRO A 247 -3.09 -2.83 26.52
CA PRO A 247 -2.19 -2.21 25.58
C PRO A 247 -2.98 -1.66 24.39
N VAL A 248 -2.40 -0.64 23.72
CA VAL A 248 -2.95 -0.06 22.50
C VAL A 248 -1.96 -0.30 21.36
N VAL A 249 -2.44 -0.78 20.21
CA VAL A 249 -1.67 -0.81 18.98
C VAL A 249 -2.21 0.29 18.06
N TYR A 250 -1.42 1.34 17.90
CA TYR A 250 -1.77 2.51 17.10
C TYR A 250 -1.16 2.42 15.71
N THR A 251 -2.00 2.47 14.66
CA THR A 251 -1.56 2.39 13.25
C THR A 251 -1.83 3.66 12.45
N GLY A 252 -2.34 4.71 13.08
CA GLY A 252 -2.52 6.03 12.48
C GLY A 252 -1.20 6.80 12.30
N PRO A 253 -1.23 8.03 11.74
CA PRO A 253 -0.03 8.85 11.57
C PRO A 253 0.71 9.09 12.89
N LEU A 254 2.01 8.80 12.89
CA LEU A 254 2.84 8.85 14.10
C LEU A 254 2.91 10.26 14.69
N ASP A 255 3.09 11.26 13.85
CA ASP A 255 3.16 12.67 14.23
C ASP A 255 1.82 13.18 14.82
N ARG A 256 0.68 12.72 14.26
CA ARG A 256 -0.65 13.03 14.80
C ARG A 256 -0.85 12.52 16.23
N TYR A 257 -0.32 11.35 16.55
CA TYR A 257 -0.41 10.80 17.90
C TYR A 257 0.19 11.75 18.94
N PHE A 258 1.27 12.42 18.59
CA PHE A 258 1.99 13.37 19.44
C PHE A 258 1.62 14.84 19.17
N ASP A 259 0.43 15.08 18.61
CA ASP A 259 -0.09 16.42 18.32
C ASP A 259 0.89 17.29 17.54
N TYR A 260 1.62 16.66 16.60
CA TYR A 260 2.60 17.31 15.72
C TYR A 260 3.71 18.08 16.47
N SER A 261 4.04 17.67 17.70
CA SER A 261 4.95 18.37 18.62
C SER A 261 6.37 18.58 18.09
N ALA A 262 6.84 17.71 17.18
CA ALA A 262 8.14 17.85 16.50
C ALA A 262 8.02 18.33 15.04
N GLY A 263 6.81 18.68 14.60
CA GLY A 263 6.49 19.05 13.22
C GLY A 263 5.69 17.98 12.47
N ARG A 264 5.20 18.32 11.28
CA ARG A 264 4.46 17.38 10.42
C ARG A 264 5.42 16.61 9.54
N LEU A 265 5.30 15.29 9.55
CA LEU A 265 6.02 14.40 8.62
C LEU A 265 5.48 14.57 7.21
N GLY A 266 6.37 14.57 6.23
CA GLY A 266 6.02 14.77 4.83
C GLY A 266 5.41 13.53 4.18
N TRP A 267 4.25 13.69 3.54
CA TRP A 267 3.57 12.62 2.84
C TRP A 267 3.22 12.98 1.40
N ARG A 268 3.21 11.99 0.54
CA ARG A 268 2.52 12.05 -0.74
C ARG A 268 1.10 11.56 -0.55
N THR A 269 0.16 12.14 -1.31
CA THR A 269 -1.21 11.67 -1.43
C THR A 269 -1.56 11.39 -2.88
N LEU A 270 -2.71 10.74 -3.10
CA LEU A 270 -3.24 10.43 -4.41
C LEU A 270 -4.68 10.96 -4.51
N ASP A 271 -4.98 11.60 -5.63
CA ASP A 271 -6.36 11.90 -6.02
C ASP A 271 -6.81 10.91 -7.09
N PHE A 272 -8.08 10.53 -7.04
CA PHE A 272 -8.67 9.57 -7.95
C PHE A 272 -9.91 10.15 -8.63
N GLU A 273 -9.97 9.99 -9.94
CA GLU A 273 -11.15 10.32 -10.75
C GLU A 273 -11.71 9.02 -11.34
N THR A 274 -12.86 8.59 -10.81
CA THR A 274 -13.55 7.37 -11.25
C THR A 274 -14.63 7.72 -12.26
N GLU A 275 -14.67 7.01 -13.38
CA GLU A 275 -15.62 7.23 -14.47
C GLU A 275 -16.18 5.91 -15.01
N VAL A 276 -17.51 5.87 -15.18
CA VAL A 276 -18.18 4.77 -15.90
C VAL A 276 -18.29 5.14 -17.38
N LEU A 277 -17.70 4.33 -18.22
CA LEU A 277 -17.66 4.54 -19.68
C LEU A 277 -18.69 3.65 -20.41
N PRO A 278 -19.35 4.15 -21.46
CA PRO A 278 -20.30 3.40 -22.28
C PRO A 278 -19.59 2.52 -23.31
N THR A 279 -18.62 1.73 -22.86
CA THR A 279 -17.87 0.75 -23.64
C THR A 279 -17.56 -0.47 -22.80
N GLY A 280 -17.58 -1.65 -23.38
CA GLY A 280 -17.30 -2.88 -22.66
C GLY A 280 -15.84 -3.05 -22.25
N ASP A 281 -14.91 -2.38 -22.92
CA ASP A 281 -13.47 -2.39 -22.65
C ASP A 281 -12.85 -1.08 -23.13
N PHE A 282 -12.03 -0.44 -22.33
CA PHE A 282 -11.43 0.85 -22.63
C PHE A 282 -9.97 0.74 -23.05
N GLN A 283 -9.16 -0.05 -22.34
CA GLN A 283 -7.71 -0.08 -22.54
C GLN A 283 -7.12 -1.49 -22.68
N GLY A 284 -7.93 -2.55 -22.52
CA GLY A 284 -7.50 -3.94 -22.72
C GLY A 284 -6.50 -4.46 -21.69
N THR A 285 -6.33 -3.77 -20.57
CA THR A 285 -5.36 -4.11 -19.52
C THR A 285 -5.78 -3.50 -18.18
N PRO A 286 -5.43 -4.13 -17.03
CA PRO A 286 -5.80 -3.58 -15.73
C PRO A 286 -5.14 -2.23 -15.42
N VAL A 287 -3.88 -2.00 -15.85
CA VAL A 287 -3.14 -0.77 -15.56
C VAL A 287 -2.35 -0.30 -16.79
N MET A 288 -2.57 0.95 -17.13
CA MET A 288 -1.80 1.68 -18.14
C MET A 288 -1.14 2.89 -17.51
N ASN A 289 0.20 2.96 -17.51
CA ASN A 289 0.95 4.15 -17.11
C ASN A 289 1.01 5.15 -18.28
N TYR A 290 0.93 6.42 -17.96
CA TYR A 290 1.01 7.51 -18.95
C TYR A 290 2.28 8.30 -18.71
N ASN A 291 3.23 8.20 -19.63
CA ASN A 291 4.58 8.74 -19.44
C ASN A 291 4.80 10.11 -20.11
N ASP A 292 3.88 10.55 -20.96
CA ASP A 292 4.01 11.82 -21.69
C ASP A 292 3.68 13.03 -20.79
N ALA A 293 4.32 14.16 -21.05
CA ALA A 293 4.22 15.35 -20.20
C ALA A 293 2.87 16.07 -20.33
N ASP A 294 2.17 15.93 -21.44
CA ASP A 294 0.87 16.54 -21.73
C ASP A 294 -0.31 15.79 -21.09
N VAL A 295 -0.07 14.59 -20.56
CA VAL A 295 -1.06 13.80 -19.83
C VAL A 295 -0.93 14.08 -18.33
N PRO A 296 -1.97 14.62 -17.65
CA PRO A 296 -1.84 15.08 -16.27
C PRO A 296 -1.83 13.96 -15.22
N TYR A 297 -2.45 12.81 -15.48
CA TYR A 297 -2.47 11.66 -14.59
C TYR A 297 -1.27 10.73 -14.80
N THR A 298 -0.95 9.95 -13.79
CA THR A 298 0.16 9.00 -13.82
C THR A 298 -0.25 7.67 -14.45
N ARG A 299 -1.50 7.23 -14.20
CA ARG A 299 -2.02 5.96 -14.71
C ARG A 299 -3.53 5.93 -14.77
N ILE A 300 -4.04 4.97 -15.55
CA ILE A 300 -5.45 4.57 -15.54
C ILE A 300 -5.53 3.12 -15.08
N HIS A 301 -6.44 2.87 -14.14
CA HIS A 301 -6.88 1.53 -13.78
C HIS A 301 -8.19 1.22 -14.50
N GLU A 302 -8.32 0.05 -15.11
CA GLU A 302 -9.58 -0.48 -15.61
C GLU A 302 -9.91 -1.76 -14.86
N PHE A 303 -10.84 -1.65 -13.94
CA PHE A 303 -11.03 -2.65 -12.88
C PHE A 303 -11.59 -3.99 -13.36
N ARG A 304 -12.31 -4.05 -14.48
CA ARG A 304 -12.80 -5.32 -15.03
C ARG A 304 -11.70 -6.33 -15.33
N HIS A 305 -10.49 -5.87 -15.62
CA HIS A 305 -9.34 -6.72 -15.93
C HIS A 305 -8.62 -7.28 -14.72
N PHE A 306 -8.99 -6.84 -13.51
CA PHE A 306 -8.45 -7.45 -12.28
C PHE A 306 -9.12 -8.79 -11.99
N HIS A 307 -10.40 -8.94 -12.35
CA HIS A 307 -11.19 -10.15 -12.20
C HIS A 307 -11.81 -10.59 -13.53
N PRO A 308 -10.98 -10.99 -14.52
CA PRO A 308 -11.46 -11.39 -15.84
C PRO A 308 -12.32 -12.67 -15.81
N GLU A 309 -12.27 -13.44 -14.71
CA GLU A 309 -13.09 -14.62 -14.48
C GLU A 309 -14.53 -14.30 -14.09
N ARG A 310 -14.85 -13.05 -13.74
CA ARG A 310 -16.21 -12.64 -13.36
C ARG A 310 -17.04 -12.32 -14.62
N ASP A 311 -17.83 -13.29 -15.08
CA ASP A 311 -18.69 -13.20 -16.24
C ASP A 311 -19.97 -12.34 -16.04
N THR A 312 -20.22 -11.92 -14.80
CA THR A 312 -21.34 -11.05 -14.42
C THR A 312 -21.15 -9.58 -14.75
N TYR A 313 -19.94 -9.17 -15.11
CA TYR A 313 -19.64 -7.78 -15.47
C TYR A 313 -20.33 -7.39 -16.80
N PRO A 314 -20.84 -6.15 -16.91
CA PRO A 314 -21.54 -5.70 -18.11
C PRO A 314 -20.61 -5.70 -19.34
N THR A 315 -21.14 -6.03 -20.51
CA THR A 315 -20.41 -6.08 -21.78
C THR A 315 -20.41 -4.75 -22.54
N ASP A 316 -21.24 -3.79 -22.12
CA ASP A 316 -21.44 -2.48 -22.74
C ASP A 316 -20.93 -1.30 -21.90
N LYS A 317 -20.41 -1.57 -20.70
CA LYS A 317 -19.87 -0.56 -19.79
C LYS A 317 -18.63 -1.07 -19.10
N THR A 318 -17.74 -0.14 -18.76
CA THR A 318 -16.57 -0.41 -17.90
C THR A 318 -16.36 0.73 -16.92
N VAL A 319 -15.51 0.50 -15.92
CA VAL A 319 -15.10 1.51 -14.93
C VAL A 319 -13.62 1.72 -15.04
N ILE A 320 -13.23 2.97 -15.22
CA ILE A 320 -11.85 3.40 -15.15
C ILE A 320 -11.62 4.33 -13.95
N MET A 321 -10.37 4.39 -13.49
CA MET A 321 -9.94 5.32 -12.45
C MET A 321 -8.61 5.96 -12.87
N ARG A 322 -8.58 7.29 -13.01
CA ARG A 322 -7.36 8.06 -13.25
C ARG A 322 -6.71 8.41 -11.92
N GLU A 323 -5.40 8.25 -11.82
CA GLU A 323 -4.61 8.49 -10.62
C GLU A 323 -3.70 9.71 -10.80
N TYR A 324 -3.76 10.63 -9.83
CA TYR A 324 -2.94 11.83 -9.77
C TYR A 324 -2.14 11.84 -8.48
N GLY A 325 -0.82 11.96 -8.58
CA GLY A 325 0.05 12.10 -7.40
C GLY A 325 0.29 13.56 -7.05
N ARG A 326 0.22 13.91 -5.76
CA ARG A 326 0.58 15.24 -5.25
C ARG A 326 1.13 15.21 -3.83
N PHE A 327 1.68 16.31 -3.35
CA PHE A 327 2.02 16.47 -1.95
C PHE A 327 0.77 16.52 -1.08
N ALA A 328 0.80 15.81 0.05
CA ALA A 328 -0.30 15.84 0.99
C ALA A 328 -0.36 17.20 1.71
N LYS A 329 -1.58 17.71 1.88
CA LYS A 329 -1.92 18.83 2.77
C LYS A 329 -2.38 18.29 4.12
N ASP A 330 -2.63 19.18 5.06
CA ASP A 330 -2.94 18.83 6.46
C ASP A 330 -4.14 17.89 6.64
N ASP A 331 -5.15 18.02 5.77
CA ASP A 331 -6.41 17.26 5.84
C ASP A 331 -6.43 16.05 4.88
N ASP A 332 -5.35 15.82 4.12
CA ASP A 332 -5.29 14.74 3.17
C ASP A 332 -4.95 13.39 3.82
N GLU A 333 -5.41 12.33 3.19
CA GLU A 333 -4.99 10.98 3.56
C GLU A 333 -3.53 10.73 3.15
N PRO A 334 -2.67 10.29 4.07
CA PRO A 334 -1.27 10.00 3.76
C PRO A 334 -1.13 8.65 3.04
N TYR A 335 -0.40 8.64 1.91
CA TYR A 335 -0.13 7.41 1.14
C TYR A 335 1.32 6.95 1.24
N TYR A 336 2.27 7.82 0.89
CA TYR A 336 3.69 7.45 0.81
C TYR A 336 4.55 8.46 1.57
N PRO A 337 5.45 8.00 2.48
CA PRO A 337 6.36 8.90 3.17
C PRO A 337 7.38 9.50 2.19
N ILE A 338 7.67 10.79 2.33
CA ILE A 338 8.63 11.50 1.47
C ILE A 338 10.06 11.19 1.89
N ASN A 339 10.33 11.07 3.19
CA ASN A 339 11.64 10.73 3.76
C ASN A 339 12.76 11.73 3.40
N THR A 340 12.47 13.02 3.44
CA THR A 340 13.53 14.05 3.33
C THR A 340 14.54 13.95 4.50
N PRO A 341 15.68 14.61 4.45
CA PRO A 341 16.57 14.72 5.62
C PRO A 341 15.84 15.28 6.85
N GLU A 342 15.02 16.32 6.66
CA GLU A 342 14.22 16.95 7.70
C GLU A 342 13.18 15.98 8.28
N ASP A 343 12.49 15.21 7.44
CA ASP A 343 11.56 14.16 7.89
C ASP A 343 12.27 13.13 8.76
N ARG A 344 13.50 12.75 8.43
CA ARG A 344 14.26 11.76 9.22
C ARG A 344 14.65 12.27 10.59
N GLU A 345 14.98 13.56 10.72
CA GLU A 345 15.25 14.19 12.02
C GLU A 345 13.98 14.26 12.88
N MET A 346 12.85 14.68 12.29
CA MET A 346 11.55 14.65 12.96
C MET A 346 11.16 13.24 13.38
N LEU A 347 11.32 12.27 12.48
CA LEU A 347 11.03 10.85 12.75
C LEU A 347 11.86 10.31 13.92
N ALA A 348 13.14 10.66 14.00
CA ALA A 348 13.99 10.25 15.13
C ALA A 348 13.44 10.79 16.46
N SER A 349 12.95 12.03 16.49
CA SER A 349 12.30 12.63 17.65
C SER A 349 11.01 11.89 18.02
N TYR A 350 10.15 11.58 17.05
CA TYR A 350 8.92 10.82 17.29
C TYR A 350 9.17 9.39 17.74
N ARG A 351 10.20 8.72 17.23
CA ARG A 351 10.58 7.37 17.70
C ARG A 351 11.03 7.38 19.15
N ALA A 352 11.74 8.41 19.59
CA ALA A 352 12.10 8.55 21.01
C ALA A 352 10.86 8.75 21.88
N LEU A 353 9.91 9.59 21.47
CA LEU A 353 8.62 9.76 22.15
C LEU A 353 7.81 8.45 22.18
N ALA A 354 7.73 7.75 21.07
CA ALA A 354 7.02 6.48 20.94
C ALA A 354 7.60 5.41 21.87
N LYS A 355 8.92 5.36 22.04
CA LYS A 355 9.58 4.43 22.96
C LYS A 355 9.20 4.71 24.42
N THR A 356 9.14 5.99 24.80
CA THR A 356 8.65 6.41 26.13
C THR A 356 7.18 6.05 26.31
N GLU A 357 6.34 6.36 25.31
CA GLU A 357 4.91 6.08 25.36
C GLU A 357 4.61 4.57 25.46
N THR A 358 5.41 3.73 24.78
CA THR A 358 5.29 2.27 24.90
C THR A 358 5.55 1.80 26.34
N THR A 359 6.55 2.37 26.99
CA THR A 359 6.92 1.99 28.36
C THR A 359 5.89 2.50 29.38
N ASP A 360 5.48 3.75 29.27
CA ASP A 360 4.69 4.46 30.29
C ASP A 360 3.18 4.22 30.10
N SER A 361 2.71 4.16 28.86
CA SER A 361 1.28 4.11 28.53
C SER A 361 0.87 2.83 27.81
N LYS A 362 1.77 1.88 27.57
CA LYS A 362 1.52 0.62 26.86
C LYS A 362 0.99 0.83 25.43
N VAL A 363 1.51 1.82 24.69
CA VAL A 363 1.14 2.07 23.31
C VAL A 363 2.24 1.57 22.37
N LEU A 364 1.89 0.67 21.48
CA LEU A 364 2.75 0.16 20.40
C LEU A 364 2.38 0.86 19.10
N PHE A 365 3.37 1.24 18.31
CA PHE A 365 3.17 1.89 17.00
C PHE A 365 3.54 0.93 15.88
N GLY A 366 2.74 0.89 14.83
CA GLY A 366 3.00 0.02 13.70
C GLY A 366 2.15 0.32 12.46
N GLY A 367 2.37 -0.46 11.40
CA GLY A 367 1.77 -0.18 10.10
C GLY A 367 2.45 0.98 9.37
N ARG A 368 2.03 1.24 8.14
CA ARG A 368 2.65 2.24 7.26
C ARG A 368 2.71 3.64 7.90
N LEU A 369 1.60 4.10 8.49
CA LEU A 369 1.49 5.44 9.04
C LEU A 369 2.14 5.52 10.43
N GLY A 370 1.93 4.53 11.28
CA GLY A 370 2.46 4.50 12.65
C GLY A 370 3.97 4.26 12.73
N SER A 371 4.61 3.76 11.67
CA SER A 371 6.06 3.61 11.59
C SER A 371 6.73 4.60 10.61
N TYR A 372 5.94 5.38 9.87
CA TYR A 372 6.41 6.26 8.79
C TYR A 372 7.27 5.51 7.78
N GLN A 373 6.79 4.34 7.31
CA GLN A 373 7.50 3.48 6.38
C GLN A 373 6.64 3.14 5.17
N TYR A 374 7.28 2.96 4.01
CA TYR A 374 6.61 2.34 2.87
C TYR A 374 6.51 0.84 3.12
N LEU A 375 5.29 0.35 3.28
CA LEU A 375 5.00 -1.07 3.46
C LEU A 375 3.98 -1.52 2.42
N ASP A 376 4.34 -2.53 1.63
CA ASP A 376 3.37 -3.28 0.86
C ASP A 376 2.48 -4.13 1.80
N MET A 377 1.35 -4.62 1.31
CA MET A 377 0.39 -5.38 2.13
C MET A 377 1.05 -6.56 2.86
N HIS A 378 1.85 -7.36 2.13
CA HIS A 378 2.56 -8.49 2.70
C HIS A 378 3.60 -8.08 3.76
N MET A 379 4.24 -6.92 3.59
CA MET A 379 5.18 -6.38 4.57
C MET A 379 4.47 -5.90 5.83
N ALA A 380 3.30 -5.25 5.68
CA ALA A 380 2.48 -4.83 6.80
C ALA A 380 2.00 -6.03 7.63
N ILE A 381 1.54 -7.10 6.96
CA ILE A 381 1.14 -8.35 7.62
C ILE A 381 2.34 -9.02 8.32
N ALA A 382 3.49 -9.13 7.65
CA ALA A 382 4.70 -9.72 8.24
C ALA A 382 5.17 -8.95 9.48
N SER A 383 5.15 -7.62 9.41
CA SER A 383 5.52 -6.76 10.54
C SER A 383 4.53 -6.90 11.71
N ALA A 384 3.24 -7.01 11.43
CA ALA A 384 2.20 -7.25 12.44
C ALA A 384 2.36 -8.61 13.13
N LEU A 385 2.62 -9.68 12.36
CA LEU A 385 2.91 -11.01 12.90
C LEU A 385 4.15 -10.98 13.80
N THR A 386 5.19 -10.27 13.37
CA THR A 386 6.44 -10.13 14.14
C THR A 386 6.20 -9.37 15.45
N MET A 387 5.47 -8.24 15.42
CA MET A 387 5.12 -7.47 16.61
C MET A 387 4.27 -8.32 17.58
N PHE A 388 3.28 -9.02 17.04
CA PHE A 388 2.45 -9.90 17.86
C PHE A 388 3.28 -10.96 18.57
N GLU A 389 4.07 -11.73 17.84
CA GLU A 389 4.83 -12.87 18.40
C GLU A 389 5.91 -12.44 19.39
N ASN A 390 6.65 -11.39 19.07
CA ASN A 390 7.83 -11.01 19.84
C ASN A 390 7.54 -10.03 20.99
N THR A 391 6.44 -9.28 20.92
CA THR A 391 6.17 -8.20 21.86
C THR A 391 4.81 -8.36 22.54
N LEU A 392 3.74 -8.44 21.75
CA LEU A 392 2.39 -8.36 22.30
C LEU A 392 1.93 -9.68 22.94
N ALA A 393 2.20 -10.82 22.33
CA ALA A 393 1.79 -12.12 22.87
C ALA A 393 2.48 -12.45 24.21
N PRO A 394 3.80 -12.23 24.40
CA PRO A 394 4.42 -12.37 25.72
C PRO A 394 3.81 -11.44 26.78
N HIS A 395 3.48 -10.19 26.40
CA HIS A 395 2.80 -9.27 27.31
C HIS A 395 1.40 -9.77 27.71
N LEU A 396 0.60 -10.16 26.74
CA LEU A 396 -0.81 -10.59 26.96
C LEU A 396 -0.93 -11.93 27.67
N ARG A 397 0.09 -12.82 27.58
CA ARG A 397 0.13 -14.12 28.25
C ARG A 397 0.68 -14.02 29.65
N ASP A 398 1.84 -13.39 29.79
CA ASP A 398 2.70 -13.52 30.96
C ASP A 398 2.99 -12.18 31.64
N GLY A 399 2.43 -11.07 31.16
CA GLY A 399 2.70 -9.73 31.69
C GLY A 399 4.11 -9.23 31.39
N ALA A 400 4.79 -9.76 30.36
CA ALA A 400 6.12 -9.29 29.98
C ALA A 400 6.11 -7.78 29.69
N ALA A 401 7.18 -7.09 30.03
CA ALA A 401 7.29 -5.66 29.77
C ALA A 401 7.20 -5.37 28.27
N LEU A 402 6.41 -4.35 27.88
CA LEU A 402 6.41 -3.84 26.54
C LEU A 402 7.67 -2.99 26.34
N VAL A 403 8.51 -3.40 25.42
CA VAL A 403 9.70 -2.66 25.02
C VAL A 403 9.47 -2.16 23.61
N GLY A 404 9.54 -0.83 23.44
CA GLY A 404 9.44 -0.25 22.11
C GLY A 404 10.52 -0.81 21.20
N SER A 405 10.13 -1.37 20.06
CA SER A 405 11.09 -1.75 19.01
C SER A 405 11.74 -0.50 18.44
N ASP A 406 13.03 -0.57 18.15
CA ASP A 406 13.74 0.44 17.36
C ASP A 406 13.31 0.37 15.87
N ALA A 407 11.99 0.28 15.60
CA ALA A 407 11.38 0.05 14.29
C ALA A 407 11.54 1.24 13.34
#